data_9ef6dc500b91e227840fba3bccb14013
#
_entry.id   9ef6dc500b91e227840fba3bccb14013
#
_cell.length_a   1.000
_cell.length_b   1.000
_cell.length_c   1.000
_cell.angle_alpha   90.00
_cell.angle_beta   90.00
_cell.angle_gamma   90.00
#
_symmetry.space_group_name_H-M   'P 1'
#
loop_
_entity.id
_entity.type
_entity.pdbx_description
1 polymer ?
#
loop_
_entity_poly.entity_id
_entity_poly.type
_entity_poly.pdbx_seq_one_letter_code
_entity_poly.pdbx_strand_id
1 'polypeptide(L)'
;MPDLAHYWDLALNQWGQSPQRLWRVHSDAVNSALVADWLPAAMVPRILKTDLFDEALGEGLYVLLTSKTKSRVGMDLSFGTVQAARARYPALAATRADVRLLPFADDAFDVVVSNSTLDHLESKAHIIVALRDLHRVLRTGGHLLLTLDNPMNPLIALRNALPFPLWQRMGVVPYYVGATIGPIRLRRILVQLGFEVLEVRALMHCPRVIAIPIAWAVGRYAMPATKRRYLRLLMAFECLSRWPLPLVTGHFVAAKAVKR
;
A
#
# COMPACT_ATOMS: atom_id res chain seq x y z
N MET A 1 -19.88 9.48 10.06
CA MET A 1 -18.62 8.71 9.94
C MET A 1 -17.49 9.53 10.54
N PRO A 2 -16.49 8.93 11.20
CA PRO A 2 -15.34 9.69 11.67
C PRO A 2 -14.66 10.34 10.47
N ASP A 3 -14.16 11.56 10.68
CA ASP A 3 -13.29 12.21 9.72
C ASP A 3 -12.05 11.31 9.50
N LEU A 4 -11.93 10.73 8.31
CA LEU A 4 -10.84 9.80 7.98
C LEU A 4 -9.47 10.45 8.14
N ALA A 5 -9.35 11.76 7.90
CA ALA A 5 -8.09 12.47 8.10
C ALA A 5 -7.71 12.50 9.58
N HIS A 6 -8.64 12.85 10.45
CA HIS A 6 -8.44 12.83 11.90
C HIS A 6 -8.17 11.40 12.42
N TYR A 7 -8.87 10.40 11.88
CA TYR A 7 -8.61 9.00 12.21
C TYR A 7 -7.15 8.61 11.93
N TRP A 8 -6.60 8.97 10.78
CA TRP A 8 -5.23 8.65 10.41
C TRP A 8 -4.20 9.45 11.21
N ASP A 9 -4.51 10.68 11.62
CA ASP A 9 -3.67 11.46 12.56
C ASP A 9 -3.55 10.72 13.91
N LEU A 10 -4.65 10.18 14.43
CA LEU A 10 -4.65 9.37 15.66
C LEU A 10 -3.88 8.05 15.47
N ALA A 11 -4.11 7.37 14.35
CA ALA A 11 -3.42 6.12 14.02
C ALA A 11 -1.90 6.32 13.95
N LEU A 12 -1.43 7.40 13.34
CA LEU A 12 -0.01 7.75 13.27
C LEU A 12 0.61 7.83 14.67
N ASN A 13 -0.04 8.53 15.60
CA ASN A 13 0.44 8.67 16.97
C ASN A 13 0.51 7.34 17.72
N GLN A 14 -0.51 6.49 17.59
CA GLN A 14 -0.54 5.17 18.20
C GLN A 14 0.54 4.24 17.64
N TRP A 15 0.73 4.26 16.33
CA TRP A 15 1.64 3.35 15.64
C TRP A 15 3.09 3.83 15.73
N GLY A 16 3.33 5.13 15.88
CA GLY A 16 4.66 5.70 16.16
C GLY A 16 5.28 5.16 17.44
N GLN A 17 4.43 4.82 18.42
CA GLN A 17 4.83 4.24 19.71
C GLN A 17 4.86 2.69 19.69
N SER A 18 4.41 2.06 18.60
CA SER A 18 4.22 0.61 18.52
C SER A 18 5.51 -0.14 18.24
N PRO A 19 5.74 -1.30 18.91
CA PRO A 19 6.88 -2.18 18.65
C PRO A 19 6.78 -2.98 17.34
N GLN A 20 5.89 -2.65 16.43
CA GLN A 20 5.70 -3.37 15.15
C GLN A 20 6.83 -3.13 14.12
N ARG A 21 7.97 -2.61 14.53
CA ARG A 21 9.12 -2.36 13.65
C ARG A 21 9.52 -3.57 12.79
N LEU A 22 9.49 -4.77 13.38
CA LEU A 22 9.91 -5.97 12.66
C LEU A 22 8.93 -6.35 11.54
N TRP A 23 7.62 -6.18 11.79
CA TRP A 23 6.61 -6.37 10.76
C TRP A 23 6.75 -5.35 9.62
N ARG A 24 7.01 -4.07 9.95
CA ARG A 24 7.24 -3.03 8.94
C ARG A 24 8.41 -3.36 8.03
N VAL A 25 9.54 -3.79 8.60
CA VAL A 25 10.71 -4.20 7.81
C VAL A 25 10.34 -5.29 6.79
N HIS A 26 9.50 -6.27 7.17
CA HIS A 26 9.00 -7.28 6.24
C HIS A 26 8.07 -6.68 5.19
N SER A 27 7.09 -5.89 5.61
CA SER A 27 6.12 -5.25 4.70
C SER A 27 6.82 -4.35 3.67
N ASP A 28 7.74 -3.51 4.14
CA ASP A 28 8.53 -2.62 3.28
C ASP A 28 9.39 -3.42 2.28
N ALA A 29 9.99 -4.55 2.73
CA ALA A 29 10.78 -5.40 1.84
C ALA A 29 9.93 -6.03 0.73
N VAL A 30 8.74 -6.55 1.05
CA VAL A 30 7.82 -7.13 0.06
C VAL A 30 7.34 -6.07 -0.93
N ASN A 31 6.90 -4.91 -0.43
CA ASN A 31 6.43 -3.81 -1.27
C ASN A 31 7.55 -3.23 -2.13
N SER A 32 8.75 -3.04 -1.56
CA SER A 32 9.92 -2.56 -2.31
C SER A 32 10.34 -3.53 -3.41
N ALA A 33 10.31 -4.84 -3.15
CA ALA A 33 10.62 -5.85 -4.15
C ALA A 33 9.61 -5.80 -5.33
N LEU A 34 8.30 -5.69 -5.04
CA LEU A 34 7.28 -5.56 -6.07
C LEU A 34 7.48 -4.29 -6.90
N VAL A 35 7.63 -3.14 -6.24
CA VAL A 35 7.76 -1.85 -6.92
C VAL A 35 9.07 -1.79 -7.72
N ALA A 36 10.18 -2.33 -7.21
CA ALA A 36 11.45 -2.41 -7.93
C ALA A 36 11.36 -3.25 -9.20
N ASP A 37 10.64 -4.39 -9.15
CA ASP A 37 10.40 -5.27 -10.30
C ASP A 37 9.52 -4.59 -11.38
N TRP A 38 8.62 -3.73 -10.96
CA TRP A 38 7.62 -3.12 -11.84
C TRP A 38 7.99 -1.72 -12.35
N LEU A 39 8.88 -1.02 -11.66
CA LEU A 39 9.37 0.27 -12.12
C LEU A 39 10.17 0.12 -13.42
N PRO A 40 10.10 1.11 -14.34
CA PRO A 40 10.99 1.16 -15.49
C PRO A 40 12.47 1.04 -15.08
N ALA A 41 13.27 0.37 -15.92
CA ALA A 41 14.72 0.25 -15.68
C ALA A 41 15.41 1.62 -15.71
N ALA A 42 14.98 2.49 -16.62
CA ALA A 42 15.48 3.85 -16.76
C ALA A 42 15.01 4.77 -15.62
N MET A 43 15.71 5.89 -15.44
CA MET A 43 15.25 6.95 -14.54
C MET A 43 13.89 7.50 -14.99
N VAL A 44 13.00 7.66 -14.03
CA VAL A 44 11.64 8.17 -14.26
C VAL A 44 11.62 9.68 -13.95
N PRO A 45 11.12 10.54 -14.84
CA PRO A 45 11.08 11.98 -14.61
C PRO A 45 10.32 12.36 -13.34
N ARG A 46 9.07 11.91 -13.17
CA ARG A 46 8.22 12.27 -12.03
C ARG A 46 7.41 11.08 -11.51
N ILE A 47 7.50 10.84 -10.21
CA ILE A 47 6.75 9.79 -9.50
C ILE A 47 5.84 10.43 -8.47
N LEU A 48 4.56 9.98 -8.44
CA LEU A 48 3.61 10.25 -7.36
C LEU A 48 3.46 9.00 -6.49
N LYS A 49 3.52 9.17 -5.16
CA LYS A 49 3.10 8.16 -4.17
C LYS A 49 1.87 8.66 -3.41
N THR A 50 0.80 7.87 -3.36
CA THR A 50 -0.52 8.31 -2.83
C THR A 50 -0.74 8.07 -1.35
N ASP A 51 0.27 7.66 -0.60
CA ASP A 51 0.25 7.41 0.83
C ASP A 51 1.65 7.63 1.39
N LEU A 52 1.76 8.21 2.56
CA LEU A 52 3.03 8.52 3.21
C LEU A 52 3.16 7.92 4.62
N PHE A 53 2.22 7.04 5.00
CA PHE A 53 2.20 6.49 6.35
C PHE A 53 3.46 5.68 6.68
N ASP A 54 3.94 4.88 5.73
CA ASP A 54 5.16 4.10 5.90
C ASP A 54 6.40 5.01 5.95
N GLU A 55 6.46 6.06 5.14
CA GLU A 55 7.54 7.07 5.16
C GLU A 55 7.54 7.91 6.45
N ALA A 56 6.37 8.19 7.01
CA ALA A 56 6.26 8.90 8.28
C ALA A 56 6.84 8.09 9.45
N LEU A 57 6.69 6.77 9.43
CA LEU A 57 7.06 5.87 10.51
C LEU A 57 8.37 5.09 10.27
N GLY A 58 8.81 4.96 9.00
CA GLY A 58 9.94 4.13 8.60
C GLY A 58 10.59 4.59 7.30
N GLU A 59 11.12 3.65 6.54
CA GLU A 59 11.71 3.92 5.23
C GLU A 59 10.67 3.91 4.13
N GLY A 60 9.64 3.07 4.25
CA GLY A 60 8.64 2.88 3.22
C GLY A 60 9.27 2.57 1.86
N LEU A 61 8.81 3.25 0.83
CA LEU A 61 9.39 3.17 -0.52
C LEU A 61 10.37 4.32 -0.83
N TYR A 62 10.63 5.24 0.12
CA TYR A 62 11.38 6.46 -0.15
C TYR A 62 12.76 6.20 -0.74
N VAL A 63 13.53 5.28 -0.15
CA VAL A 63 14.91 4.96 -0.61
C VAL A 63 14.87 4.41 -2.05
N LEU A 64 13.96 3.48 -2.32
CA LEU A 64 13.78 2.93 -3.67
C LEU A 64 13.40 4.01 -4.68
N LEU A 65 12.39 4.83 -4.36
CA LEU A 65 11.94 5.88 -5.28
C LEU A 65 13.01 6.95 -5.51
N THR A 66 13.84 7.24 -4.50
CA THR A 66 14.98 8.16 -4.62
C THR A 66 16.02 7.65 -5.63
N SER A 67 16.23 6.34 -5.72
CA SER A 67 17.13 5.74 -6.71
C SER A 67 16.58 5.77 -8.14
N LYS A 68 15.27 6.03 -8.30
CA LYS A 68 14.56 5.95 -9.60
C LYS A 68 14.11 7.29 -10.15
N THR A 69 14.03 8.33 -9.31
CA THR A 69 13.65 9.67 -9.77
C THR A 69 14.27 10.77 -8.92
N LYS A 70 14.53 11.91 -9.56
CA LYS A 70 14.86 13.17 -8.85
C LYS A 70 13.62 13.95 -8.40
N SER A 71 12.46 13.74 -9.06
CA SER A 71 11.21 14.42 -8.77
C SER A 71 10.17 13.43 -8.23
N ARG A 72 10.17 13.27 -6.90
CA ARG A 72 9.21 12.45 -6.16
C ARG A 72 8.24 13.32 -5.38
N VAL A 73 6.98 13.10 -5.63
CA VAL A 73 5.87 13.75 -4.93
C VAL A 73 5.15 12.70 -4.10
N GLY A 74 4.89 13.01 -2.86
CA GLY A 74 4.05 12.19 -1.99
C GLY A 74 2.79 12.94 -1.58
N MET A 75 1.72 12.22 -1.32
CA MET A 75 0.51 12.79 -0.75
C MET A 75 -0.08 11.88 0.31
N ASP A 76 -0.78 12.47 1.25
CA ASP A 76 -1.56 11.73 2.26
C ASP A 76 -2.78 12.55 2.66
N LEU A 77 -3.84 11.89 3.11
CA LEU A 77 -5.03 12.55 3.63
C LEU A 77 -4.77 13.18 5.00
N SER A 78 -3.92 12.55 5.83
CA SER A 78 -3.54 12.99 7.16
C SER A 78 -2.48 14.09 7.09
N PHE A 79 -2.75 15.21 7.75
CA PHE A 79 -1.79 16.29 7.86
C PHE A 79 -0.57 15.89 8.71
N GLY A 80 -0.81 15.17 9.80
CA GLY A 80 0.26 14.67 10.67
C GLY A 80 1.20 13.73 9.93
N THR A 81 0.66 12.84 9.09
CA THR A 81 1.47 11.95 8.24
C THR A 81 2.35 12.73 7.26
N VAL A 82 1.79 13.73 6.59
CA VAL A 82 2.56 14.61 5.68
C VAL A 82 3.69 15.32 6.41
N GLN A 83 3.40 15.90 7.59
CA GLN A 83 4.42 16.60 8.40
C GLN A 83 5.54 15.64 8.86
N ALA A 84 5.18 14.45 9.35
CA ALA A 84 6.15 13.47 9.83
C ALA A 84 7.03 12.93 8.68
N ALA A 85 6.46 12.67 7.51
CA ALA A 85 7.21 12.25 6.33
C ALA A 85 8.17 13.36 5.85
N ARG A 86 7.73 14.61 5.81
CA ARG A 86 8.61 15.75 5.45
C ARG A 86 9.72 15.99 6.46
N ALA A 87 9.44 15.86 7.76
CA ALA A 87 10.45 15.98 8.80
C ALA A 87 11.54 14.90 8.66
N ARG A 88 11.15 13.68 8.29
CA ARG A 88 12.08 12.56 8.07
C ARG A 88 12.84 12.68 6.75
N TYR A 89 12.18 13.15 5.70
CA TYR A 89 12.71 13.25 4.34
C TYR A 89 12.49 14.66 3.76
N PRO A 90 13.34 15.65 4.13
CA PRO A 90 13.17 17.04 3.69
C PRO A 90 13.15 17.23 2.16
N ALA A 91 13.77 16.31 1.41
CA ALA A 91 13.77 16.32 -0.06
C ALA A 91 12.51 15.71 -0.70
N LEU A 92 11.55 15.23 0.11
CA LEU A 92 10.25 14.74 -0.37
C LEU A 92 9.29 15.93 -0.54
N ALA A 93 8.86 16.19 -1.76
CA ALA A 93 7.75 17.11 -2.01
C ALA A 93 6.44 16.41 -1.57
N ALA A 94 5.97 16.73 -0.36
CA ALA A 94 4.77 16.11 0.19
C ALA A 94 3.63 17.11 0.36
N THR A 95 2.40 16.70 0.07
CA THR A 95 1.19 17.52 0.19
C THR A 95 0.06 16.77 0.87
N ARG A 96 -0.82 17.48 1.57
CA ARG A 96 -2.08 16.92 2.04
C ARG A 96 -3.08 16.92 0.89
N ALA A 97 -3.63 15.76 0.55
CA ALA A 97 -4.64 15.64 -0.49
C ALA A 97 -5.50 14.38 -0.30
N ASP A 98 -6.69 14.41 -0.90
CA ASP A 98 -7.54 13.24 -1.05
C ASP A 98 -7.24 12.58 -2.41
N VAL A 99 -7.02 11.28 -2.41
CA VAL A 99 -6.75 10.51 -3.64
C VAL A 99 -7.92 10.52 -4.63
N ARG A 100 -9.11 10.90 -4.18
CA ARG A 100 -10.31 11.06 -5.02
C ARG A 100 -10.37 12.39 -5.75
N LEU A 101 -9.53 13.36 -5.35
CA LEU A 101 -9.44 14.70 -5.94
C LEU A 101 -8.02 15.23 -5.80
N LEU A 102 -7.14 14.79 -6.70
CA LEU A 102 -5.72 15.11 -6.65
C LEU A 102 -5.46 16.55 -7.11
N PRO A 103 -4.71 17.36 -6.35
CA PRO A 103 -4.41 18.75 -6.67
C PRO A 103 -3.26 18.87 -7.69
N PHE A 104 -3.26 18.01 -8.70
CA PHE A 104 -2.25 17.98 -9.75
C PHE A 104 -2.89 18.15 -11.11
N ALA A 105 -2.14 18.72 -12.05
CA ALA A 105 -2.56 18.84 -13.43
C ALA A 105 -2.72 17.46 -14.11
N ASP A 106 -3.46 17.42 -15.19
CA ASP A 106 -3.55 16.26 -16.07
C ASP A 106 -2.15 15.93 -16.61
N ASP A 107 -1.89 14.65 -16.84
CA ASP A 107 -0.63 14.15 -17.42
C ASP A 107 0.65 14.57 -16.68
N ALA A 108 0.56 14.86 -15.38
CA ALA A 108 1.66 15.40 -14.59
C ALA A 108 2.73 14.37 -14.19
N PHE A 109 2.42 13.07 -14.19
CA PHE A 109 3.31 12.03 -13.66
C PHE A 109 3.57 10.91 -14.66
N ASP A 110 4.79 10.39 -14.64
CA ASP A 110 5.21 9.23 -15.44
C ASP A 110 4.85 7.91 -14.74
N VAL A 111 4.91 7.90 -13.42
CA VAL A 111 4.54 6.75 -12.59
C VAL A 111 3.72 7.21 -11.40
N VAL A 112 2.67 6.47 -11.09
CA VAL A 112 1.91 6.57 -9.84
C VAL A 112 2.05 5.25 -9.08
N VAL A 113 2.46 5.33 -7.81
CA VAL A 113 2.51 4.21 -6.86
C VAL A 113 1.43 4.41 -5.81
N SER A 114 0.40 3.57 -5.84
CA SER A 114 -0.71 3.56 -4.88
C SER A 114 -0.70 2.26 -4.09
N ASN A 115 0.02 2.26 -2.97
CA ASN A 115 0.26 1.07 -2.18
C ASN A 115 -0.68 1.04 -0.98
N SER A 116 -1.68 0.13 -0.97
CA SER A 116 -2.66 -0.04 0.13
C SER A 116 -3.31 1.29 0.57
N THR A 117 -3.65 2.14 -0.40
CA THR A 117 -4.30 3.44 -0.15
C THR A 117 -5.80 3.34 -0.37
N LEU A 118 -6.21 2.74 -1.49
CA LEU A 118 -7.60 2.75 -1.95
C LEU A 118 -8.49 1.77 -1.17
N ASP A 119 -7.93 0.77 -0.52
CA ASP A 119 -8.62 -0.18 0.37
C ASP A 119 -9.04 0.45 1.71
N HIS A 120 -8.64 1.68 1.97
CA HIS A 120 -9.14 2.49 3.07
C HIS A 120 -10.32 3.39 2.68
N LEU A 121 -10.75 3.40 1.42
CA LEU A 121 -11.92 4.14 0.99
C LEU A 121 -13.21 3.40 1.36
N GLU A 122 -14.24 4.15 1.72
CA GLU A 122 -15.49 3.64 2.30
C GLU A 122 -16.31 2.75 1.35
N SER A 123 -16.18 2.96 0.04
CA SER A 123 -16.99 2.27 -0.96
C SER A 123 -16.21 1.96 -2.24
N LYS A 124 -16.69 0.95 -2.96
CA LYS A 124 -16.16 0.64 -4.31
C LYS A 124 -16.35 1.78 -5.30
N ALA A 125 -17.37 2.61 -5.12
CA ALA A 125 -17.58 3.81 -5.93
C ALA A 125 -16.45 4.82 -5.69
N HIS A 126 -16.03 5.05 -4.44
CA HIS A 126 -14.91 5.92 -4.12
C HIS A 126 -13.58 5.39 -4.68
N ILE A 127 -13.38 4.07 -4.69
CA ILE A 127 -12.20 3.47 -5.34
C ILE A 127 -12.20 3.78 -6.84
N ILE A 128 -13.35 3.69 -7.51
CA ILE A 128 -13.45 3.99 -8.95
C ILE A 128 -13.20 5.48 -9.23
N VAL A 129 -13.70 6.37 -8.37
CA VAL A 129 -13.41 7.82 -8.46
C VAL A 129 -11.92 8.08 -8.33
N ALA A 130 -11.27 7.49 -7.32
CA ALA A 130 -9.83 7.61 -7.13
C ALA A 130 -9.03 7.06 -8.34
N LEU A 131 -9.39 5.87 -8.85
CA LEU A 131 -8.74 5.29 -10.04
C LEU A 131 -8.87 6.19 -11.28
N ARG A 132 -10.02 6.87 -11.44
CA ARG A 132 -10.21 7.85 -12.53
C ARG A 132 -9.30 9.06 -12.36
N ASP A 133 -9.12 9.55 -11.14
CA ASP A 133 -8.26 10.70 -10.89
C ASP A 133 -6.77 10.32 -10.99
N LEU A 134 -6.38 9.11 -10.57
CA LEU A 134 -5.05 8.55 -10.84
C LEU A 134 -4.77 8.43 -12.34
N HIS A 135 -5.78 8.02 -13.15
CA HIS A 135 -5.66 7.99 -14.61
C HIS A 135 -5.47 9.40 -15.19
N ARG A 136 -6.21 10.38 -14.70
CA ARG A 136 -6.12 11.78 -15.15
C ARG A 136 -4.70 12.34 -14.97
N VAL A 137 -4.12 12.19 -13.79
CA VAL A 137 -2.80 12.75 -13.46
C VAL A 137 -1.63 11.99 -14.09
N LEU A 138 -1.81 10.75 -14.54
CA LEU A 138 -0.82 9.99 -15.29
C LEU A 138 -0.77 10.48 -16.73
N ARG A 139 0.43 10.65 -17.30
CA ARG A 139 0.59 10.90 -18.73
C ARG A 139 0.29 9.66 -19.57
N THR A 140 -0.03 9.82 -20.84
CA THR A 140 -0.12 8.70 -21.77
C THR A 140 1.21 7.94 -21.80
N GLY A 141 1.14 6.61 -21.73
CA GLY A 141 2.30 5.73 -21.53
C GLY A 141 2.82 5.70 -20.10
N GLY A 142 2.22 6.43 -19.16
CA GLY A 142 2.57 6.41 -17.73
C GLY A 142 2.09 5.14 -17.01
N HIS A 143 2.81 4.73 -15.98
CA HIS A 143 2.58 3.48 -15.26
C HIS A 143 1.82 3.70 -13.96
N LEU A 144 0.77 2.93 -13.73
CA LEU A 144 0.11 2.76 -12.43
C LEU A 144 0.59 1.47 -11.77
N LEU A 145 1.14 1.58 -10.56
CA LEU A 145 1.45 0.47 -9.68
C LEU A 145 0.52 0.54 -8.47
N LEU A 146 -0.39 -0.42 -8.38
CA LEU A 146 -1.50 -0.39 -7.41
C LEU A 146 -1.51 -1.65 -6.57
N THR A 147 -1.73 -1.53 -5.26
CA THR A 147 -2.06 -2.67 -4.38
C THR A 147 -3.35 -2.41 -3.61
N LEU A 148 -4.14 -3.45 -3.42
CA LEU A 148 -5.39 -3.48 -2.64
C LEU A 148 -5.46 -4.76 -1.83
N ASP A 149 -6.19 -4.74 -0.71
CA ASP A 149 -6.58 -5.96 -0.01
C ASP A 149 -7.27 -6.96 -0.95
N ASN A 150 -6.88 -8.22 -0.86
CA ASN A 150 -7.33 -9.26 -1.78
C ASN A 150 -8.53 -10.05 -1.22
N PRO A 151 -9.76 -9.82 -1.70
CA PRO A 151 -10.95 -10.53 -1.20
C PRO A 151 -11.02 -12.00 -1.64
N MET A 152 -10.10 -12.50 -2.47
CA MET A 152 -9.98 -13.94 -2.76
C MET A 152 -9.23 -14.69 -1.65
N ASN A 153 -8.49 -13.98 -0.80
CA ASN A 153 -7.92 -14.57 0.40
C ASN A 153 -9.06 -14.84 1.42
N PRO A 154 -9.23 -16.09 1.91
CA PRO A 154 -10.34 -16.44 2.82
C PRO A 154 -10.37 -15.60 4.10
N LEU A 155 -9.22 -15.23 4.65
CA LEU A 155 -9.14 -14.40 5.86
C LEU A 155 -9.63 -12.97 5.59
N ILE A 156 -9.31 -12.42 4.42
CA ILE A 156 -9.80 -11.10 3.99
C ILE A 156 -11.29 -11.16 3.67
N ALA A 157 -11.76 -12.23 2.99
CA ALA A 157 -13.17 -12.45 2.72
C ALA A 157 -13.99 -12.51 4.01
N LEU A 158 -13.53 -13.29 5.01
CA LEU A 158 -14.17 -13.38 6.34
C LEU A 158 -14.17 -12.01 7.05
N ARG A 159 -13.04 -11.30 7.05
CA ARG A 159 -12.97 -9.95 7.61
C ARG A 159 -14.00 -9.02 6.97
N ASN A 160 -14.13 -9.05 5.65
CA ASN A 160 -15.04 -8.16 4.92
C ASN A 160 -16.51 -8.58 5.03
N ALA A 161 -16.81 -9.80 5.47
CA ALA A 161 -18.17 -10.28 5.69
C ALA A 161 -18.80 -9.72 6.99
N LEU A 162 -17.98 -9.22 7.91
CA LEU A 162 -18.46 -8.66 9.18
C LEU A 162 -18.21 -7.15 9.25
N PRO A 163 -19.12 -6.37 9.89
CA PRO A 163 -18.96 -4.94 10.05
C PRO A 163 -17.68 -4.58 10.84
N PHE A 164 -16.97 -3.54 10.41
CA PHE A 164 -15.75 -3.06 11.07
C PHE A 164 -15.92 -2.80 12.59
N PRO A 165 -17.02 -2.20 13.09
CA PRO A 165 -17.20 -2.00 14.53
C PRO A 165 -17.14 -3.30 15.35
N LEU A 166 -17.56 -4.44 14.78
CA LEU A 166 -17.47 -5.73 15.44
C LEU A 166 -16.01 -6.19 15.59
N TRP A 167 -15.22 -6.07 14.53
CA TRP A 167 -13.79 -6.38 14.56
C TRP A 167 -13.01 -5.49 15.51
N GLN A 168 -13.35 -4.20 15.54
CA GLN A 168 -12.74 -3.24 16.46
C GLN A 168 -13.04 -3.60 17.92
N ARG A 169 -14.30 -3.95 18.24
CA ARG A 169 -14.70 -4.36 19.58
C ARG A 169 -13.99 -5.64 20.04
N MET A 170 -13.69 -6.54 19.11
CA MET A 170 -12.95 -7.78 19.38
C MET A 170 -11.43 -7.57 19.44
N GLY A 171 -10.92 -6.39 19.11
CA GLY A 171 -9.49 -6.08 19.08
C GLY A 171 -8.71 -6.80 17.96
N VAL A 172 -9.39 -7.38 16.98
CA VAL A 172 -8.77 -8.21 15.92
C VAL A 172 -8.22 -7.36 14.78
N VAL A 173 -8.90 -6.26 14.44
CA VAL A 173 -8.48 -5.35 13.38
C VAL A 173 -8.19 -3.98 14.00
N PRO A 174 -6.92 -3.58 14.09
CA PRO A 174 -6.52 -2.38 14.83
C PRO A 174 -6.71 -1.07 14.05
N TYR A 175 -7.05 -1.13 12.76
CA TYR A 175 -7.21 0.04 11.90
C TYR A 175 -8.42 -0.11 10.97
N TYR A 176 -8.91 1.03 10.48
CA TYR A 176 -10.03 1.06 9.56
C TYR A 176 -9.66 0.38 8.24
N VAL A 177 -10.51 -0.54 7.84
CA VAL A 177 -10.45 -1.21 6.55
C VAL A 177 -11.74 -0.89 5.80
N GLY A 178 -11.60 -0.29 4.64
CA GLY A 178 -12.68 0.12 3.78
C GLY A 178 -13.12 -0.97 2.80
N ALA A 179 -13.59 -0.51 1.65
CA ALA A 179 -13.99 -1.40 0.56
C ALA A 179 -12.77 -1.95 -0.19
N THR A 180 -12.93 -3.11 -0.79
CA THR A 180 -11.91 -3.68 -1.68
C THR A 180 -12.52 -4.25 -2.94
N ILE A 181 -11.67 -4.47 -3.97
CA ILE A 181 -12.07 -4.97 -5.28
C ILE A 181 -11.19 -6.17 -5.63
N GLY A 182 -11.83 -7.31 -5.94
CA GLY A 182 -11.10 -8.52 -6.34
C GLY A 182 -10.40 -8.38 -7.69
N PRO A 183 -9.40 -9.22 -7.97
CA PRO A 183 -8.48 -9.08 -9.10
C PRO A 183 -9.18 -9.03 -10.48
N ILE A 184 -10.16 -9.87 -10.71
CA ILE A 184 -10.91 -9.91 -11.98
C ILE A 184 -11.68 -8.61 -12.20
N ARG A 185 -12.37 -8.12 -11.17
CA ARG A 185 -13.13 -6.88 -11.23
C ARG A 185 -12.21 -5.66 -11.33
N LEU A 186 -11.10 -5.66 -10.59
CA LEU A 186 -10.07 -4.61 -10.67
C LEU A 186 -9.54 -4.47 -12.10
N ARG A 187 -9.12 -5.60 -12.71
CA ARG A 187 -8.67 -5.61 -14.11
C ARG A 187 -9.72 -5.02 -15.06
N ARG A 188 -10.98 -5.42 -14.92
CA ARG A 188 -12.08 -4.91 -15.76
C ARG A 188 -12.27 -3.40 -15.61
N ILE A 189 -12.26 -2.89 -14.36
CA ILE A 189 -12.39 -1.46 -14.08
C ILE A 189 -11.22 -0.67 -14.67
N LEU A 190 -9.99 -1.14 -14.50
CA LEU A 190 -8.81 -0.48 -15.07
C LEU A 190 -8.91 -0.39 -16.60
N VAL A 191 -9.30 -1.47 -17.27
CA VAL A 191 -9.51 -1.47 -18.73
C VAL A 191 -10.62 -0.49 -19.15
N GLN A 192 -11.73 -0.44 -18.42
CA GLN A 192 -12.83 0.52 -18.68
C GLN A 192 -12.42 1.98 -18.48
N LEU A 193 -11.43 2.24 -17.64
CA LEU A 193 -10.87 3.57 -17.40
C LEU A 193 -9.78 3.97 -18.38
N GLY A 194 -9.43 3.12 -19.36
CA GLY A 194 -8.42 3.43 -20.37
C GLY A 194 -7.02 2.93 -20.05
N PHE A 195 -6.88 2.06 -19.05
CA PHE A 195 -5.60 1.41 -18.79
C PHE A 195 -5.42 0.12 -19.58
N GLU A 196 -4.21 -0.14 -20.02
CA GLU A 196 -3.74 -1.47 -20.38
C GLU A 196 -3.18 -2.16 -19.15
N VAL A 197 -3.80 -3.28 -18.71
CA VAL A 197 -3.34 -4.03 -17.55
C VAL A 197 -2.29 -5.05 -17.97
N LEU A 198 -1.04 -4.78 -17.62
CA LEU A 198 0.11 -5.60 -17.97
C LEU A 198 0.22 -6.84 -17.08
N GLU A 199 -0.01 -6.67 -15.78
CA GLU A 199 0.13 -7.77 -14.81
C GLU A 199 -0.83 -7.59 -13.64
N VAL A 200 -1.31 -8.72 -13.09
CA VAL A 200 -2.01 -8.81 -11.80
C VAL A 200 -1.34 -9.92 -10.99
N ARG A 201 -0.87 -9.58 -9.80
CA ARG A 201 -0.09 -10.47 -8.92
C ARG A 201 -0.65 -10.44 -7.49
N ALA A 202 -0.59 -11.57 -6.80
CA ALA A 202 -0.78 -11.61 -5.35
C ALA A 202 0.56 -11.42 -4.64
N LEU A 203 0.53 -10.82 -3.44
CA LEU A 203 1.72 -10.63 -2.61
C LEU A 203 1.39 -10.70 -1.12
N MET A 204 2.43 -10.79 -0.30
CA MET A 204 2.35 -10.92 1.16
C MET A 204 1.58 -12.19 1.56
N HIS A 205 2.20 -13.32 1.26
CA HIS A 205 1.58 -14.64 1.42
C HIS A 205 1.64 -15.18 2.85
N CYS A 206 2.39 -14.56 3.74
CA CYS A 206 2.42 -14.97 5.14
C CYS A 206 1.08 -14.68 5.85
N PRO A 207 0.61 -15.58 6.74
CA PRO A 207 -0.65 -15.41 7.48
C PRO A 207 -0.53 -14.29 8.52
N ARG A 208 -0.89 -13.06 8.15
CA ARG A 208 -0.71 -11.84 8.95
C ARG A 208 -1.27 -11.94 10.36
N VAL A 209 -2.40 -12.63 10.54
CA VAL A 209 -3.05 -12.81 11.86
C VAL A 209 -2.12 -13.47 12.86
N ILE A 210 -1.25 -14.38 12.41
CA ILE A 210 -0.25 -15.07 13.23
C ILE A 210 1.09 -14.33 13.17
N ALA A 211 1.49 -13.88 12.00
CA ALA A 211 2.80 -13.26 11.79
C ALA A 211 2.99 -11.96 12.57
N ILE A 212 1.97 -11.09 12.66
CA ILE A 212 2.08 -9.80 13.35
C ILE A 212 2.29 -9.96 14.85
N PRO A 213 1.49 -10.76 15.60
CA PRO A 213 1.74 -11.00 17.03
C PRO A 213 3.11 -11.62 17.30
N ILE A 214 3.55 -12.57 16.47
CA ILE A 214 4.89 -13.17 16.60
C ILE A 214 5.97 -12.12 16.31
N ALA A 215 5.81 -11.29 15.27
CA ALA A 215 6.74 -10.20 14.96
C ALA A 215 6.87 -9.21 16.12
N TRP A 216 5.77 -8.92 16.80
CA TRP A 216 5.77 -8.09 18.01
C TRP A 216 6.61 -8.72 19.13
N ALA A 217 6.35 -10.00 19.47
CA ALA A 217 7.07 -10.71 20.51
C ALA A 217 8.57 -10.86 20.18
N VAL A 218 8.88 -11.29 18.97
CA VAL A 218 10.26 -11.43 18.48
C VAL A 218 10.96 -10.05 18.44
N GLY A 219 10.26 -9.02 17.98
CA GLY A 219 10.79 -7.65 17.93
C GLY A 219 11.15 -7.11 19.31
N ARG A 220 10.38 -7.47 20.36
CA ARG A 220 10.55 -6.98 21.72
C ARG A 220 11.60 -7.80 22.52
N TYR A 221 11.57 -9.13 22.40
CA TYR A 221 12.29 -10.00 23.34
C TYR A 221 13.45 -10.77 22.71
N ALA A 222 13.51 -10.92 21.38
CA ALA A 222 14.48 -11.79 20.75
C ALA A 222 15.80 -11.08 20.41
N MET A 223 16.86 -11.86 20.34
CA MET A 223 18.19 -11.42 19.92
C MET A 223 18.22 -11.06 18.41
N PRO A 224 19.13 -10.23 17.95
CA PRO A 224 19.25 -9.82 16.55
C PRO A 224 19.30 -10.99 15.54
N ALA A 225 19.95 -12.09 15.90
CA ALA A 225 20.01 -13.29 15.07
C ALA A 225 18.62 -13.93 14.85
N THR A 226 17.81 -14.01 15.90
CA THR A 226 16.44 -14.53 15.84
C THR A 226 15.54 -13.60 15.01
N LYS A 227 15.68 -12.28 15.17
CA LYS A 227 14.95 -11.29 14.35
C LYS A 227 15.25 -11.48 12.86
N ARG A 228 16.53 -11.65 12.49
CA ARG A 228 16.92 -11.92 11.10
C ARG A 228 16.39 -13.26 10.56
N ARG A 229 16.39 -14.32 11.39
CA ARG A 229 15.82 -15.63 11.02
C ARG A 229 14.30 -15.52 10.79
N TYR A 230 13.61 -14.81 11.64
CA TYR A 230 12.18 -14.60 11.53
C TYR A 230 11.82 -13.81 10.24
N LEU A 231 12.54 -12.73 9.94
CA LEU A 231 12.34 -11.98 8.68
C LEU A 231 12.57 -12.88 7.46
N ARG A 232 13.60 -13.73 7.47
CA ARG A 232 13.84 -14.69 6.38
C ARG A 232 12.70 -15.70 6.25
N LEU A 233 12.15 -16.17 7.38
CA LEU A 233 10.99 -17.06 7.38
C LEU A 233 9.77 -16.36 6.75
N LEU A 234 9.47 -15.11 7.14
CA LEU A 234 8.37 -14.35 6.54
C LEU A 234 8.56 -14.16 5.03
N MET A 235 9.76 -13.81 4.60
CA MET A 235 10.09 -13.66 3.16
C MET A 235 9.98 -14.98 2.40
N ALA A 236 10.23 -16.13 3.03
CA ALA A 236 10.10 -17.43 2.39
C ALA A 236 8.63 -17.74 1.99
N PHE A 237 7.64 -17.16 2.65
CA PHE A 237 6.24 -17.30 2.23
C PHE A 237 5.96 -16.71 0.85
N GLU A 238 6.78 -15.78 0.36
CA GLU A 238 6.60 -15.21 -0.97
C GLU A 238 6.85 -16.25 -2.10
N CYS A 239 7.44 -17.43 -1.79
CA CYS A 239 7.51 -18.55 -2.74
C CYS A 239 6.09 -19.05 -3.16
N LEU A 240 5.06 -18.82 -2.34
CA LEU A 240 3.68 -19.16 -2.66
C LEU A 240 3.12 -18.34 -3.85
N SER A 241 3.77 -17.26 -4.23
CA SER A 241 3.45 -16.53 -5.48
C SER A 241 3.60 -17.40 -6.73
N ARG A 242 4.37 -18.50 -6.66
CA ARG A 242 4.59 -19.48 -7.73
C ARG A 242 3.63 -20.65 -7.69
N TRP A 243 2.74 -20.71 -6.71
CA TRP A 243 1.73 -21.78 -6.59
C TRP A 243 0.64 -21.62 -7.66
N PRO A 244 -0.13 -22.71 -7.94
CA PRO A 244 -1.24 -22.63 -8.91
C PRO A 244 -2.34 -21.65 -8.52
N LEU A 245 -2.52 -21.36 -7.22
CA LEU A 245 -3.57 -20.47 -6.68
C LEU A 245 -2.99 -19.36 -5.79
N PRO A 246 -2.09 -18.49 -6.28
CA PRO A 246 -1.43 -17.49 -5.45
C PRO A 246 -2.43 -16.46 -4.90
N LEU A 247 -3.54 -16.18 -5.61
CA LEU A 247 -4.58 -15.26 -5.17
C LEU A 247 -5.33 -15.73 -3.92
N VAL A 248 -5.30 -17.03 -3.59
CA VAL A 248 -5.95 -17.54 -2.37
C VAL A 248 -5.07 -17.27 -1.13
N THR A 249 -3.76 -17.26 -1.28
CA THR A 249 -2.82 -17.09 -0.15
C THR A 249 -2.37 -15.65 0.04
N GLY A 250 -2.27 -14.87 -1.04
CA GLY A 250 -1.79 -13.48 -0.97
C GLY A 250 -2.76 -12.56 -0.24
N HIS A 251 -2.22 -11.74 0.66
CA HIS A 251 -3.01 -10.75 1.41
C HIS A 251 -3.45 -9.60 0.52
N PHE A 252 -2.56 -9.15 -0.36
CA PHE A 252 -2.85 -8.09 -1.32
C PHE A 252 -2.93 -8.63 -2.74
N VAL A 253 -3.74 -7.97 -3.56
CA VAL A 253 -3.68 -8.02 -5.02
C VAL A 253 -2.99 -6.77 -5.52
N ALA A 254 -2.02 -6.94 -6.38
CA ALA A 254 -1.32 -5.86 -7.06
C ALA A 254 -1.67 -5.84 -8.54
N ALA A 255 -1.74 -4.65 -9.13
CA ALA A 255 -1.93 -4.46 -10.56
C ALA A 255 -0.88 -3.48 -11.11
N LYS A 256 -0.21 -3.88 -12.20
CA LYS A 256 0.62 -3.02 -13.04
C LYS A 256 -0.16 -2.67 -14.29
N ALA A 257 -0.36 -1.38 -14.54
CA ALA A 257 -1.11 -0.91 -15.70
C ALA A 257 -0.44 0.30 -16.35
N VAL A 258 -0.74 0.55 -17.62
CA VAL A 258 -0.25 1.69 -18.41
C VAL A 258 -1.45 2.48 -18.93
N LYS A 259 -1.41 3.80 -18.82
CA LYS A 259 -2.40 4.69 -19.46
C LYS A 259 -2.22 4.67 -20.96
N ARG A 260 -3.29 4.36 -21.71
CA ARG A 260 -3.33 4.43 -23.17
C ARG A 260 -3.69 5.80 -23.72
#